data_b70cfae2a6eb19a48ed8e798de303d89
#
_entry.id   b70cfae2a6eb19a48ed8e798de303d89
#
_cell.length_a   1.000
_cell.length_b   1.000
_cell.length_c   1.000
_cell.angle_alpha   90.00
_cell.angle_beta   90.00
_cell.angle_gamma   90.00
#
_symmetry.space_group_name_H-M   'P 1'
#
loop_
_entity.id
_entity.type
_entity.pdbx_description
1 polymer ?
#
loop_
_entity_poly.entity_id
_entity_poly.type
_entity_poly.pdbx_seq_one_letter_code
_entity_poly.pdbx_strand_id
1 'polypeptide(L)'
;MGDYDLIITGRQAIDGDTAQVGPQISEHLDIPVISYAKAIKVEGDSVIVERQYDDGYHVVKAKMPCLVTALSELNEPRYMTPGGIFDAFEKEVTVWGRADLKDVDDSNLGLAGSPTKIAKASDKVRKGAGEKVALEADEAVTYIMDKLKEKHVI
;
A
#
# COMPACT_ATOMS: atom_id res chain seq x y z
N MET A 1 9.09 -17.00 15.45
CA MET A 1 9.80 -16.19 14.44
C MET A 1 11.26 -16.17 14.83
N GLY A 2 12.19 -16.17 13.87
CA GLY A 2 13.61 -15.99 14.17
C GLY A 2 13.93 -14.54 14.54
N ASP A 3 15.17 -14.28 14.89
CA ASP A 3 15.65 -12.93 15.13
C ASP A 3 15.60 -12.12 13.83
N TYR A 4 15.10 -10.90 13.92
CA TYR A 4 15.01 -9.96 12.80
C TYR A 4 15.38 -8.56 13.28
N ASP A 5 16.03 -7.78 12.42
CA ASP A 5 16.39 -6.39 12.68
C ASP A 5 15.45 -5.42 11.97
N LEU A 6 14.95 -5.81 10.78
CA LEU A 6 14.11 -4.96 9.95
C LEU A 6 12.98 -5.77 9.31
N ILE A 7 11.75 -5.29 9.48
CA ILE A 7 10.58 -5.80 8.78
C ILE A 7 10.22 -4.79 7.68
N ILE A 8 10.06 -5.27 6.45
CA ILE A 8 9.65 -4.43 5.32
C ILE A 8 8.30 -4.95 4.81
N THR A 9 7.31 -4.07 4.74
CA THR A 9 6.02 -4.34 4.13
C THR A 9 5.77 -3.41 2.96
N GLY A 10 4.79 -3.71 2.12
CA GLY A 10 4.28 -2.76 1.15
C GLY A 10 3.54 -1.59 1.80
N ARG A 11 3.26 -0.56 1.03
CA ARG A 11 2.53 0.62 1.49
C ARG A 11 1.15 0.25 2.03
N GLN A 12 0.36 -0.45 1.23
CA GLN A 12 -1.03 -0.79 1.54
C GLN A 12 -1.57 -1.85 0.59
N ALA A 13 -2.63 -2.56 0.99
CA ALA A 13 -3.39 -3.41 0.11
C ALA A 13 -4.33 -2.56 -0.75
N ILE A 14 -4.45 -2.92 -2.03
CA ILE A 14 -5.22 -2.12 -3.02
C ILE A 14 -6.72 -2.36 -2.98
N ASP A 15 -7.17 -3.38 -2.28
CA ASP A 15 -8.59 -3.72 -2.10
C ASP A 15 -9.26 -2.87 -1.03
N GLY A 16 -8.65 -2.76 0.15
CA GLY A 16 -9.17 -1.98 1.27
C GLY A 16 -8.62 -0.55 1.37
N ASP A 17 -7.46 -0.29 0.79
CA ASP A 17 -6.81 1.04 0.67
C ASP A 17 -6.60 1.78 2.01
N THR A 18 -6.48 1.05 3.12
CA THR A 18 -6.44 1.61 4.48
C THR A 18 -5.04 1.72 5.09
N ALA A 19 -4.01 1.15 4.45
CA ALA A 19 -2.61 1.19 4.88
C ALA A 19 -2.36 0.71 6.33
N GLN A 20 -3.15 -0.25 6.83
CA GLN A 20 -3.13 -0.65 8.24
C GLN A 20 -2.19 -1.82 8.56
N VAL A 21 -1.89 -2.70 7.60
CA VAL A 21 -1.18 -3.97 7.87
C VAL A 21 0.21 -3.75 8.49
N GLY A 22 1.03 -2.87 7.90
CA GLY A 22 2.35 -2.55 8.47
C GLY A 22 2.26 -2.00 9.89
N PRO A 23 1.50 -0.92 10.15
CA PRO A 23 1.30 -0.38 11.49
C PRO A 23 0.75 -1.40 12.50
N GLN A 24 -0.19 -2.25 12.12
CA GLN A 24 -0.72 -3.30 13.01
C GLN A 24 0.33 -4.34 13.37
N ILE A 25 1.18 -4.76 12.42
CA ILE A 25 2.28 -5.66 12.71
C ILE A 25 3.23 -5.03 13.73
N SER A 26 3.59 -3.76 13.56
CA SER A 26 4.49 -3.07 14.48
C SER A 26 3.92 -2.94 15.88
N GLU A 27 2.62 -2.66 16.01
CA GLU A 27 1.92 -2.59 17.29
C GLU A 27 1.91 -3.94 18.01
N HIS A 28 1.60 -5.02 17.29
CA HIS A 28 1.61 -6.38 17.87
C HIS A 28 3.00 -6.88 18.27
N LEU A 29 4.06 -6.35 17.67
CA LEU A 29 5.45 -6.69 17.95
C LEU A 29 6.13 -5.72 18.93
N ASP A 30 5.45 -4.63 19.31
CA ASP A 30 5.98 -3.54 20.14
C ASP A 30 7.30 -2.97 19.59
N ILE A 31 7.32 -2.68 18.28
CA ILE A 31 8.49 -2.11 17.58
C ILE A 31 8.13 -0.82 16.86
N PRO A 32 9.10 0.10 16.65
CA PRO A 32 8.87 1.32 15.90
C PRO A 32 8.44 1.06 14.44
N VAL A 33 7.59 1.91 13.88
CA VAL A 33 7.21 1.90 12.46
C VAL A 33 7.53 3.22 11.77
N ILE A 34 8.09 3.15 10.56
CA ILE A 34 8.22 4.30 9.66
C ILE A 34 7.47 3.96 8.37
N SER A 35 6.38 4.69 8.11
CA SER A 35 5.56 4.49 6.92
C SER A 35 6.05 5.32 5.73
N TYR A 36 5.68 4.88 4.51
CA TYR A 36 5.91 5.61 3.24
C TYR A 36 7.38 5.89 2.94
N ALA A 37 8.23 4.88 3.07
CA ALA A 37 9.65 5.00 2.78
C ALA A 37 9.93 5.06 1.27
N LYS A 38 10.57 6.14 0.83
CA LYS A 38 11.10 6.30 -0.52
C LYS A 38 12.61 6.07 -0.60
N ALA A 39 13.31 6.13 0.53
CA ALA A 39 14.72 5.78 0.65
C ALA A 39 15.00 5.23 2.05
N ILE A 40 15.91 4.25 2.14
CA ILE A 40 16.35 3.63 3.39
C ILE A 40 17.88 3.54 3.40
N LYS A 41 18.48 3.92 4.52
CA LYS A 41 19.90 3.74 4.81
C LYS A 41 20.08 3.10 6.18
N VAL A 42 20.91 2.07 6.27
CA VAL A 42 21.26 1.44 7.55
C VAL A 42 22.53 2.08 8.12
N GLU A 43 22.49 2.48 9.38
CA GLU A 43 23.64 3.04 10.10
C GLU A 43 23.75 2.37 11.49
N GLY A 44 24.69 1.42 11.59
CA GLY A 44 24.88 0.67 12.84
C GLY A 44 23.63 -0.11 13.24
N ASP A 45 23.05 0.20 14.39
CA ASP A 45 21.83 -0.39 14.94
C ASP A 45 20.54 0.36 14.57
N SER A 46 20.63 1.28 13.65
CA SER A 46 19.53 2.17 13.29
C SER A 46 19.32 2.25 11.79
N VAL A 47 18.10 2.59 11.38
CA VAL A 47 17.75 2.94 10.01
C VAL A 47 17.41 4.42 9.90
N ILE A 48 17.84 5.04 8.81
CA ILE A 48 17.46 6.38 8.39
C ILE A 48 16.57 6.24 7.17
N VAL A 49 15.38 6.79 7.23
CA VAL A 49 14.34 6.66 6.21
C VAL A 49 13.88 8.03 5.74
N GLU A 50 13.87 8.24 4.44
CA GLU A 50 13.15 9.35 3.85
C GLU A 50 11.67 8.96 3.71
N ARG A 51 10.85 9.50 4.59
CA ARG A 51 9.40 9.30 4.61
C ARG A 51 8.73 10.35 3.74
N GLN A 52 7.95 9.92 2.75
CA GLN A 52 7.25 10.80 1.83
C GLN A 52 5.96 11.36 2.41
N TYR A 53 5.69 12.63 2.07
CA TYR A 53 4.45 13.36 2.31
C TYR A 53 3.99 14.04 1.02
N ASP A 54 2.81 14.65 1.01
CA ASP A 54 2.25 15.32 -0.16
C ASP A 54 3.04 16.57 -0.56
N ASP A 55 3.63 17.25 0.40
CA ASP A 55 4.38 18.51 0.23
C ASP A 55 5.92 18.33 0.30
N GLY A 56 6.40 17.09 0.48
CA GLY A 56 7.83 16.85 0.60
C GLY A 56 8.18 15.52 1.26
N TYR A 57 9.24 15.52 2.06
CA TYR A 57 9.65 14.34 2.82
C TYR A 57 10.29 14.72 4.16
N HIS A 58 10.20 13.83 5.12
CA HIS A 58 10.92 13.91 6.38
C HIS A 58 11.99 12.83 6.46
N VAL A 59 13.13 13.18 7.02
CA VAL A 59 14.18 12.21 7.36
C VAL A 59 13.95 11.74 8.79
N VAL A 60 13.65 10.47 8.95
CA VAL A 60 13.32 9.86 10.24
C VAL A 60 14.34 8.78 10.56
N LYS A 61 14.84 8.76 11.79
CA LYS A 61 15.73 7.71 12.30
C LYS A 61 14.98 6.84 13.32
N ALA A 62 15.09 5.52 13.16
CA ALA A 62 14.58 4.55 14.10
C ALA A 62 15.66 3.55 14.49
N LYS A 63 15.64 3.09 15.74
CA LYS A 63 16.49 2.00 16.22
C LYS A 63 15.88 0.66 15.80
N MET A 64 16.71 -0.28 15.39
CA MET A 64 16.30 -1.65 15.12
C MET A 64 16.12 -2.48 16.42
N PRO A 65 15.20 -3.46 16.48
CA PRO A 65 14.32 -3.85 15.38
C PRO A 65 13.22 -2.82 15.10
N CYS A 66 12.87 -2.63 13.83
CA CYS A 66 11.78 -1.73 13.43
C CYS A 66 11.07 -2.22 12.17
N LEU A 67 9.94 -1.61 11.85
CA LEU A 67 9.18 -1.89 10.63
C LEU A 67 9.15 -0.67 9.71
N VAL A 68 9.27 -0.92 8.41
CA VAL A 68 9.18 0.12 7.39
C VAL A 68 8.16 -0.28 6.34
N THR A 69 7.25 0.63 5.96
CA THR A 69 6.38 0.41 4.81
C THR A 69 6.96 1.08 3.58
N ALA A 70 7.20 0.30 2.52
CA ALA A 70 7.93 0.72 1.33
C ALA A 70 6.99 1.30 0.26
N LEU A 71 7.44 2.37 -0.39
CA LEU A 71 6.85 2.91 -1.62
C LEU A 71 7.51 2.30 -2.86
N SER A 72 6.85 2.42 -4.01
CA SER A 72 7.38 1.98 -5.30
C SER A 72 8.67 2.71 -5.69
N GLU A 73 8.84 3.94 -5.22
CA GLU A 73 9.99 4.80 -5.46
C GLU A 73 11.26 4.35 -4.73
N LEU A 74 11.14 3.37 -3.82
CA LEU A 74 12.29 2.91 -3.03
C LEU A 74 13.42 2.33 -3.89
N ASN A 75 13.08 1.59 -4.95
CA ASN A 75 14.02 1.09 -5.95
C ASN A 75 13.29 0.55 -7.19
N GLU A 76 14.04 0.36 -8.27
CA GLU A 76 13.53 -0.28 -9.48
C GLU A 76 13.48 -1.81 -9.30
N PRO A 77 12.33 -2.46 -9.55
CA PRO A 77 12.21 -3.91 -9.50
C PRO A 77 13.10 -4.58 -10.55
N ARG A 78 13.78 -5.63 -10.17
CA ARG A 78 14.54 -6.46 -11.13
C ARG A 78 13.59 -7.30 -11.96
N TYR A 79 13.83 -7.38 -13.26
CA TYR A 79 13.08 -8.26 -14.15
C TYR A 79 13.38 -9.74 -13.86
N MET A 80 12.39 -10.58 -14.12
CA MET A 80 12.52 -12.03 -14.04
C MET A 80 13.48 -12.52 -15.13
N THR A 81 14.38 -13.43 -14.77
CA THR A 81 15.21 -14.16 -15.74
C THR A 81 14.57 -15.51 -16.05
N PRO A 82 14.77 -16.10 -17.25
CA PRO A 82 14.24 -17.43 -17.56
C PRO A 82 14.64 -18.49 -16.52
N GLY A 83 15.92 -18.55 -16.13
CA GLY A 83 16.39 -19.45 -15.08
C GLY A 83 15.68 -19.24 -13.76
N GLY A 84 15.56 -17.96 -13.31
CA GLY A 84 14.87 -17.63 -12.07
C GLY A 84 13.38 -17.98 -12.07
N ILE A 85 12.73 -18.00 -13.25
CA ILE A 85 11.34 -18.46 -13.37
C ILE A 85 11.27 -19.97 -13.11
N PHE A 86 12.16 -20.76 -13.72
CA PHE A 86 12.20 -22.21 -13.47
C PHE A 86 12.52 -22.51 -12.01
N ASP A 87 13.53 -21.85 -11.44
CA ASP A 87 13.91 -22.03 -10.04
C ASP A 87 12.78 -21.69 -9.06
N ALA A 88 11.89 -20.76 -9.42
CA ALA A 88 10.76 -20.37 -8.59
C ALA A 88 9.75 -21.51 -8.39
N PHE A 89 9.58 -22.40 -9.37
CA PHE A 89 8.68 -23.55 -9.25
C PHE A 89 9.20 -24.63 -8.30
N GLU A 90 10.52 -24.65 -8.06
CA GLU A 90 11.14 -25.57 -7.10
C GLU A 90 11.14 -25.03 -5.66
N LYS A 91 10.69 -23.79 -5.45
CA LYS A 91 10.62 -23.19 -4.11
C LYS A 91 9.42 -23.74 -3.34
N GLU A 92 9.67 -24.15 -2.11
CA GLU A 92 8.62 -24.54 -1.18
C GLU A 92 7.75 -23.33 -0.80
N VAL A 93 6.44 -23.49 -0.94
CA VAL A 93 5.44 -22.51 -0.48
C VAL A 93 4.76 -23.06 0.74
N THR A 94 5.05 -22.49 1.91
CA THR A 94 4.38 -22.87 3.16
C THR A 94 2.95 -22.35 3.16
N VAL A 95 1.98 -23.27 3.26
CA VAL A 95 0.54 -22.93 3.34
C VAL A 95 0.07 -23.16 4.76
N TRP A 96 -0.38 -22.09 5.41
CA TRP A 96 -0.98 -22.17 6.74
C TRP A 96 -2.50 -22.11 6.67
N GLY A 97 -3.15 -23.01 7.40
CA GLY A 97 -4.58 -23.01 7.63
C GLY A 97 -4.93 -22.62 9.07
N ARG A 98 -6.23 -22.65 9.40
CA ARG A 98 -6.69 -22.35 10.77
C ARG A 98 -6.01 -23.21 11.84
N ALA A 99 -5.75 -24.49 11.53
CA ALA A 99 -5.13 -25.42 12.49
C ALA A 99 -3.68 -25.08 12.84
N ASP A 100 -2.98 -24.34 12.01
CA ASP A 100 -1.59 -23.93 12.21
C ASP A 100 -1.46 -22.70 13.12
N LEU A 101 -2.58 -21.98 13.32
CA LEU A 101 -2.63 -20.81 14.17
C LEU A 101 -2.90 -21.23 15.62
N LYS A 102 -2.00 -20.84 16.53
CA LYS A 102 -2.13 -21.06 17.97
C LYS A 102 -2.82 -19.89 18.63
N ASP A 103 -3.50 -20.17 19.76
CA ASP A 103 -4.08 -19.15 20.65
C ASP A 103 -5.06 -18.18 19.94
N VAL A 104 -5.84 -18.69 19.00
CA VAL A 104 -6.79 -17.90 18.22
C VAL A 104 -8.21 -18.25 18.64
N ASP A 105 -8.99 -17.23 18.95
CA ASP A 105 -10.43 -17.34 19.17
C ASP A 105 -11.17 -17.33 17.81
N ASP A 106 -11.84 -18.41 17.48
CA ASP A 106 -12.57 -18.57 16.21
C ASP A 106 -13.69 -17.52 16.03
N SER A 107 -14.24 -16.99 17.14
CA SER A 107 -15.27 -15.93 17.07
C SER A 107 -14.72 -14.61 16.51
N ASN A 108 -13.41 -14.41 16.58
CA ASN A 108 -12.70 -13.21 16.09
C ASN A 108 -12.11 -13.38 14.69
N LEU A 109 -12.48 -14.44 13.98
CA LEU A 109 -11.99 -14.72 12.64
C LEU A 109 -12.99 -14.44 11.53
N GLY A 110 -12.47 -14.08 10.36
CA GLY A 110 -13.23 -13.91 9.13
C GLY A 110 -14.34 -12.85 9.24
N LEU A 111 -15.42 -13.07 8.52
CA LEU A 111 -16.55 -12.12 8.49
C LEU A 111 -17.28 -11.98 9.82
N ALA A 112 -17.28 -13.03 10.64
CA ALA A 112 -17.92 -12.99 11.94
C ALA A 112 -17.17 -12.11 12.94
N GLY A 113 -15.84 -12.22 12.94
CA GLY A 113 -14.97 -11.47 13.84
C GLY A 113 -14.61 -10.05 13.36
N SER A 114 -14.84 -9.74 12.09
CA SER A 114 -14.52 -8.41 11.56
C SER A 114 -15.46 -7.33 12.07
N PRO A 115 -14.95 -6.22 12.64
CA PRO A 115 -15.77 -5.05 12.98
C PRO A 115 -16.24 -4.30 11.73
N THR A 116 -15.56 -4.49 10.59
CA THR A 116 -15.92 -3.87 9.32
C THR A 116 -16.92 -4.74 8.58
N LYS A 117 -18.06 -4.16 8.20
CA LYS A 117 -19.09 -4.83 7.40
C LYS A 117 -19.34 -4.08 6.11
N ILE A 118 -19.45 -4.82 5.01
CA ILE A 118 -19.78 -4.24 3.70
C ILE A 118 -21.25 -3.82 3.74
N ALA A 119 -21.52 -2.52 3.70
CA ALA A 119 -22.87 -1.97 3.67
C ALA A 119 -23.51 -2.12 2.28
N LYS A 120 -22.74 -1.94 1.22
CA LYS A 120 -23.21 -2.02 -0.16
C LYS A 120 -22.07 -2.33 -1.11
N ALA A 121 -22.32 -3.22 -2.06
CA ALA A 121 -21.45 -3.44 -3.22
C ALA A 121 -22.23 -3.06 -4.50
N SER A 122 -21.55 -2.46 -5.47
CA SER A 122 -22.12 -2.14 -6.79
C SER A 122 -21.05 -2.31 -7.86
N ASP A 123 -21.49 -2.65 -9.06
CA ASP A 123 -20.58 -2.68 -10.20
C ASP A 123 -20.06 -1.28 -10.51
N LYS A 124 -18.83 -1.22 -11.02
CA LYS A 124 -18.24 0.02 -11.49
C LYS A 124 -19.06 0.54 -12.67
N VAL A 125 -19.63 1.72 -12.53
CA VAL A 125 -20.30 2.41 -13.62
C VAL A 125 -19.24 2.73 -14.68
N ARG A 126 -19.39 2.15 -15.88
CA ARG A 126 -18.53 2.48 -17.01
C ARG A 126 -18.79 3.93 -17.41
N LYS A 127 -17.74 4.72 -17.49
CA LYS A 127 -17.83 6.06 -18.08
C LYS A 127 -18.27 5.88 -19.53
N GLY A 128 -19.34 6.57 -19.94
CA GLY A 128 -19.75 6.64 -21.33
C GLY A 128 -18.70 7.29 -22.24
N ALA A 129 -18.94 7.26 -23.54
CA ALA A 129 -18.17 8.10 -24.44
C ALA A 129 -18.33 9.56 -23.99
N GLY A 130 -17.21 10.25 -23.77
CA GLY A 130 -17.27 11.67 -23.39
C GLY A 130 -17.96 12.51 -24.46
N GLU A 131 -18.36 13.70 -24.12
CA GLU A 131 -18.89 14.67 -25.06
C GLU A 131 -17.74 15.25 -25.90
N LYS A 132 -17.90 15.23 -27.24
CA LYS A 132 -16.95 15.81 -28.16
C LYS A 132 -17.64 17.02 -28.82
N VAL A 133 -17.05 18.17 -28.63
CA VAL A 133 -17.57 19.43 -29.17
C VAL A 133 -16.49 20.06 -30.04
N ALA A 134 -16.88 20.53 -31.23
CA ALA A 134 -16.00 21.29 -32.11
C ALA A 134 -16.46 22.76 -32.09
N LEU A 135 -15.66 23.61 -31.49
CA LEU A 135 -15.91 25.04 -31.26
C LEU A 135 -14.68 25.85 -31.65
N GLU A 136 -14.88 27.13 -31.94
CA GLU A 136 -13.78 28.10 -32.07
C GLU A 136 -13.06 28.28 -30.69
N ALA A 137 -11.83 28.76 -30.71
CA ALA A 137 -10.95 28.74 -29.53
C ALA A 137 -11.58 29.42 -28.28
N ASP A 138 -12.15 30.59 -28.42
CA ASP A 138 -12.75 31.36 -27.34
C ASP A 138 -14.02 30.70 -26.77
N GLU A 139 -14.84 30.14 -27.65
CA GLU A 139 -16.04 29.38 -27.29
C GLU A 139 -15.66 28.05 -26.57
N ALA A 140 -14.60 27.40 -27.06
CA ALA A 140 -14.09 26.16 -26.44
C ALA A 140 -13.60 26.41 -25.02
N VAL A 141 -12.89 27.52 -24.77
CA VAL A 141 -12.44 27.92 -23.42
C VAL A 141 -13.64 28.14 -22.51
N THR A 142 -14.63 28.90 -22.95
CA THR A 142 -15.85 29.16 -22.19
C THR A 142 -16.57 27.87 -21.83
N TYR A 143 -16.77 27.00 -22.81
CA TYR A 143 -17.40 25.70 -22.63
C TYR A 143 -16.65 24.81 -21.60
N ILE A 144 -15.33 24.73 -21.69
CA ILE A 144 -14.52 23.95 -20.74
C ILE A 144 -14.64 24.52 -19.33
N MET A 145 -14.56 25.85 -19.18
CA MET A 145 -14.69 26.54 -17.88
C MET A 145 -16.05 26.26 -17.24
N ASP A 146 -17.11 26.30 -18.00
CA ASP A 146 -18.47 26.01 -17.49
C ASP A 146 -18.61 24.55 -17.07
N LYS A 147 -18.03 23.61 -17.84
CA LYS A 147 -18.02 22.18 -17.47
C LYS A 147 -17.19 21.90 -16.22
N LEU A 148 -16.09 22.59 -15.99
CA LEU A 148 -15.28 22.47 -14.79
C LEU A 148 -16.02 23.01 -13.55
N LYS A 149 -16.72 24.15 -13.68
CA LYS A 149 -17.58 24.72 -12.65
C LYS A 149 -18.75 23.80 -12.30
N GLU A 150 -19.45 23.27 -13.33
CA GLU A 150 -20.54 22.31 -13.13
C GLU A 150 -20.12 21.08 -12.32
N LYS A 151 -18.85 20.67 -12.49
CA LYS A 151 -18.27 19.53 -11.75
C LYS A 151 -17.57 19.89 -10.45
N HIS A 152 -17.62 21.15 -10.04
CA HIS A 152 -16.96 21.66 -8.83
C HIS A 152 -15.45 21.39 -8.79
N VAL A 153 -14.78 21.47 -9.94
CA VAL A 153 -13.32 21.31 -10.03
C VAL A 153 -12.61 22.64 -9.82
N ILE A 154 -13.29 23.74 -10.21
CA ILE A 154 -12.87 25.13 -10.02
C ILE A 154 -14.02 25.97 -9.50
#